data_642f9fb88dacaa121a47164a6c98311f
#
_entry.id   642f9fb88dacaa121a47164a6c98311f
#
_cell.length_a   1.000
_cell.length_b   1.000
_cell.length_c   1.000
_cell.angle_alpha   90.00
_cell.angle_beta   90.00
_cell.angle_gamma   90.00
#
_symmetry.space_group_name_H-M   'P 1'
#
loop_
_entity.id
_entity.type
_entity.pdbx_description
1 polymer ?
#
loop_
_entity_poly.entity_id
_entity_poly.type
_entity_poly.pdbx_seq_one_letter_code
_entity_poly.pdbx_strand_id
1 'polypeptide(L)'
;MKKMFKSLLVASALAAASLTGISASAAGERYVLVSHAPDSDSWWNTIKNGIALAGKQMDVEVEYRNPPTGDLADMARIIEQAAASNPNGIITTLADYDVLSGPIKAAVASGVDVIIMNSGTPDQAREVGALMYVGQPEYDAGYAAGLRAKGDGVKSFLCVNHYINSPSSTERCKGFADGLGIDLGNQMIDSGQDPGEIKNKVLAYLDANPKTDAVLTLGPTSADPTLLALKENGMAGDIYFGTFDLGSEIVKGIKADVIQWGIDQQPFLQAYLPVVVLSNYHRYGVLPGNNINSGPGFVTKSGLKLVEKFAGEYR
;
A
#
# COMPACT_ATOMS: atom_id res chain seq x y z
N MET A 1 -6.75 -53.26 83.45
CA MET A 1 -6.46 -51.82 83.22
C MET A 1 -5.63 -51.70 81.96
N LYS A 2 -6.26 -51.53 80.76
CA LYS A 2 -5.57 -51.31 79.48
C LYS A 2 -6.25 -50.13 78.82
N LYS A 3 -5.53 -48.99 78.72
CA LYS A 3 -5.96 -47.79 78.00
C LYS A 3 -5.69 -48.03 76.55
N MET A 4 -6.74 -47.95 75.71
CA MET A 4 -6.67 -47.96 74.30
C MET A 4 -6.37 -46.54 73.78
N PHE A 5 -5.25 -46.35 73.11
CA PHE A 5 -4.97 -45.16 72.34
C PHE A 5 -5.66 -45.27 71.00
N LYS A 6 -6.54 -44.33 70.70
CA LYS A 6 -7.12 -44.18 69.36
C LYS A 6 -6.23 -43.21 68.61
N SER A 7 -5.57 -43.73 67.57
CA SER A 7 -4.82 -42.93 66.59
C SER A 7 -5.79 -42.31 65.63
N LEU A 8 -5.80 -40.97 65.56
CA LEU A 8 -6.53 -40.18 64.55
C LEU A 8 -5.62 -40.03 63.31
N LEU A 9 -5.96 -40.70 62.24
CA LEU A 9 -5.35 -40.50 60.94
C LEU A 9 -6.02 -39.26 60.31
N VAL A 10 -5.28 -38.15 60.20
CA VAL A 10 -5.66 -36.97 59.40
C VAL A 10 -5.19 -37.25 57.99
N ALA A 11 -6.13 -37.55 57.11
CA ALA A 11 -5.88 -37.64 55.66
C ALA A 11 -5.82 -36.26 55.11
N SER A 12 -4.62 -35.77 54.83
CA SER A 12 -4.40 -34.54 54.07
C SER A 12 -4.65 -34.81 52.57
N ALA A 13 -5.82 -34.45 52.08
CA ALA A 13 -6.10 -34.42 50.63
C ALA A 13 -5.35 -33.22 50.01
N LEU A 14 -4.20 -33.47 49.37
CA LEU A 14 -3.59 -32.53 48.45
C LEU A 14 -4.49 -32.46 47.21
N ALA A 15 -5.24 -31.38 47.09
CA ALA A 15 -5.87 -31.00 45.84
C ALA A 15 -4.77 -30.53 44.87
N ALA A 16 -4.31 -31.41 44.01
CA ALA A 16 -3.51 -31.05 42.84
C ALA A 16 -4.43 -30.27 41.90
N ALA A 17 -4.39 -28.94 42.00
CA ALA A 17 -4.93 -28.07 41.00
C ALA A 17 -4.09 -28.29 39.73
N SER A 18 -4.54 -29.15 38.85
CA SER A 18 -4.06 -29.25 37.49
C SER A 18 -4.37 -27.91 36.82
N LEU A 19 -3.36 -27.04 36.80
CA LEU A 19 -3.27 -25.97 35.84
C LEU A 19 -3.23 -26.66 34.46
N THR A 20 -4.40 -27.01 33.94
CA THR A 20 -4.54 -27.18 32.51
C THR A 20 -4.25 -25.82 31.92
N GLY A 21 -2.97 -25.61 31.55
CA GLY A 21 -2.61 -24.54 30.64
C GLY A 21 -3.53 -24.67 29.46
N ILE A 22 -4.47 -23.74 29.33
CA ILE A 22 -5.14 -23.50 28.07
C ILE A 22 -4.00 -23.08 27.18
N SER A 23 -3.36 -24.08 26.52
CA SER A 23 -2.71 -23.81 25.26
C SER A 23 -3.84 -23.26 24.37
N ALA A 24 -3.99 -21.95 24.35
CA ALA A 24 -4.68 -21.30 23.27
C ALA A 24 -3.92 -21.80 22.03
N SER A 25 -4.42 -22.87 21.44
CA SER A 25 -4.06 -23.24 20.10
C SER A 25 -4.39 -21.99 19.29
N ALA A 26 -3.39 -21.19 18.98
CA ALA A 26 -3.47 -20.15 17.99
C ALA A 26 -3.57 -20.80 16.61
N ALA A 27 -4.37 -21.86 16.50
CA ALA A 27 -4.78 -22.43 15.24
C ALA A 27 -5.91 -21.56 14.75
N GLY A 28 -5.60 -20.59 13.90
CA GLY A 28 -6.56 -20.23 12.94
C GLY A 28 -7.02 -18.79 12.85
N GLU A 29 -6.32 -17.79 13.34
CA GLU A 29 -6.61 -16.43 12.83
C GLU A 29 -6.29 -16.40 11.35
N ARG A 30 -7.30 -16.06 10.55
CA ARG A 30 -7.19 -16.01 9.10
C ARG A 30 -7.58 -14.62 8.61
N TYR A 31 -6.69 -14.01 7.86
CA TYR A 31 -6.91 -12.72 7.22
C TYR A 31 -6.89 -12.87 5.71
N VAL A 32 -7.66 -12.02 5.02
CA VAL A 32 -7.67 -11.96 3.57
C VAL A 32 -7.28 -10.57 3.14
N LEU A 33 -6.21 -10.44 2.35
CA LEU A 33 -5.87 -9.19 1.68
C LEU A 33 -6.45 -9.22 0.26
N VAL A 34 -7.30 -8.23 -0.05
CA VAL A 34 -7.88 -8.04 -1.39
C VAL A 34 -7.35 -6.75 -1.98
N SER A 35 -6.65 -6.84 -3.11
CA SER A 35 -6.12 -5.67 -3.82
C SER A 35 -6.82 -5.44 -5.15
N HIS A 36 -6.71 -4.22 -5.69
CA HIS A 36 -7.21 -3.84 -7.01
C HIS A 36 -6.25 -4.17 -8.15
N ALA A 37 -5.06 -4.68 -7.84
CA ALA A 37 -3.98 -4.83 -8.81
C ALA A 37 -4.25 -5.98 -9.80
N PRO A 38 -3.94 -5.83 -11.10
CA PRO A 38 -3.87 -6.95 -12.02
C PRO A 38 -2.66 -7.85 -11.72
N ASP A 39 -2.71 -9.10 -12.19
CA ASP A 39 -1.60 -10.06 -12.01
C ASP A 39 -0.28 -9.58 -12.64
N SER A 40 -0.36 -8.72 -13.64
CA SER A 40 0.81 -8.16 -14.35
C SER A 40 1.58 -7.11 -13.56
N ASP A 41 0.99 -6.54 -12.50
CA ASP A 41 1.64 -5.48 -11.71
C ASP A 41 2.61 -6.06 -10.66
N SER A 42 3.89 -6.07 -11.01
CA SER A 42 4.96 -6.61 -10.19
C SER A 42 5.22 -5.81 -8.89
N TRP A 43 4.78 -4.56 -8.79
CA TRP A 43 4.92 -3.77 -7.57
C TRP A 43 4.26 -4.46 -6.35
N TRP A 44 3.16 -5.18 -6.60
CA TRP A 44 2.43 -5.92 -5.57
C TRP A 44 3.17 -7.13 -5.01
N ASN A 45 4.31 -7.53 -5.60
CA ASN A 45 5.15 -8.58 -5.01
C ASN A 45 5.69 -8.15 -3.65
N THR A 46 5.99 -6.86 -3.45
CA THR A 46 6.40 -6.31 -2.15
C THR A 46 5.29 -6.47 -1.10
N ILE A 47 4.04 -6.25 -1.48
CA ILE A 47 2.86 -6.48 -0.62
C ILE A 47 2.75 -7.97 -0.26
N LYS A 48 2.84 -8.86 -1.25
CA LYS A 48 2.77 -10.32 -1.03
C LYS A 48 3.88 -10.80 -0.10
N ASN A 49 5.09 -10.29 -0.25
CA ASN A 49 6.22 -10.59 0.65
C ASN A 49 5.97 -10.05 2.07
N GLY A 50 5.38 -8.87 2.19
CA GLY A 50 5.01 -8.25 3.47
C GLY A 50 4.02 -9.10 4.25
N ILE A 51 2.91 -9.53 3.64
CA ILE A 51 1.92 -10.37 4.32
C ILE A 51 2.46 -11.77 4.63
N ALA A 52 3.29 -12.34 3.75
CA ALA A 52 3.89 -13.65 4.00
C ALA A 52 4.81 -13.63 5.23
N LEU A 53 5.64 -12.59 5.37
CA LEU A 53 6.47 -12.42 6.56
C LEU A 53 5.65 -12.15 7.81
N ALA A 54 4.66 -11.25 7.74
CA ALA A 54 3.77 -10.94 8.85
C ALA A 54 3.00 -12.18 9.32
N GLY A 55 2.41 -12.95 8.39
CA GLY A 55 1.72 -14.19 8.69
C GLY A 55 2.58 -15.19 9.45
N LYS A 56 3.82 -15.38 8.98
CA LYS A 56 4.81 -16.24 9.64
C LYS A 56 5.17 -15.75 11.06
N GLN A 57 5.40 -14.44 11.22
CA GLN A 57 5.83 -13.87 12.51
C GLN A 57 4.70 -13.79 13.54
N MET A 58 3.48 -13.56 13.07
CA MET A 58 2.29 -13.50 13.93
C MET A 58 1.64 -14.87 14.12
N ASP A 59 2.12 -15.92 13.42
CA ASP A 59 1.52 -17.26 13.43
C ASP A 59 0.03 -17.24 13.04
N VAL A 60 -0.25 -16.63 11.89
CA VAL A 60 -1.59 -16.48 11.30
C VAL A 60 -1.58 -16.83 9.81
N GLU A 61 -2.73 -17.27 9.30
CA GLU A 61 -2.90 -17.45 7.87
C GLU A 61 -3.27 -16.12 7.20
N VAL A 62 -2.56 -15.75 6.13
CA VAL A 62 -2.90 -14.57 5.33
C VAL A 62 -3.00 -14.95 3.87
N GLU A 63 -4.19 -14.79 3.32
CA GLU A 63 -4.48 -15.07 1.91
C GLU A 63 -4.46 -13.78 1.10
N TYR A 64 -3.83 -13.80 -0.08
CA TYR A 64 -3.87 -12.69 -1.04
C TYR A 64 -4.84 -13.00 -2.17
N ARG A 65 -5.72 -12.07 -2.48
CA ARG A 65 -6.67 -12.14 -3.61
C ARG A 65 -6.65 -10.84 -4.40
N ASN A 66 -6.83 -10.96 -5.70
CA ASN A 66 -6.97 -9.81 -6.60
C ASN A 66 -7.76 -10.21 -7.86
N PRO A 67 -8.36 -9.24 -8.56
CA PRO A 67 -8.89 -9.48 -9.90
C PRO A 67 -7.71 -9.62 -10.89
N PRO A 68 -7.61 -10.72 -11.65
CA PRO A 68 -6.45 -10.95 -12.53
C PRO A 68 -6.20 -9.84 -13.56
N THR A 69 -7.27 -9.17 -13.98
CA THR A 69 -7.24 -8.08 -14.96
C THR A 69 -7.25 -6.69 -14.33
N GLY A 70 -7.41 -6.58 -12.99
CA GLY A 70 -7.60 -5.30 -12.30
C GLY A 70 -9.04 -4.77 -12.39
N ASP A 71 -10.02 -5.56 -12.83
CA ASP A 71 -11.43 -5.16 -12.90
C ASP A 71 -12.03 -4.96 -11.50
N LEU A 72 -12.54 -3.76 -11.22
CA LEU A 72 -13.04 -3.41 -9.90
C LEU A 72 -14.39 -4.04 -9.55
N ALA A 73 -15.20 -4.40 -10.55
CA ALA A 73 -16.43 -5.15 -10.30
C ALA A 73 -16.11 -6.60 -9.91
N ASP A 74 -15.05 -7.19 -10.47
CA ASP A 74 -14.53 -8.47 -10.03
C ASP A 74 -13.96 -8.36 -8.61
N MET A 75 -13.21 -7.27 -8.30
CA MET A 75 -12.72 -7.03 -6.96
C MET A 75 -13.85 -6.93 -5.93
N ALA A 76 -14.95 -6.25 -6.26
CA ALA A 76 -16.12 -6.15 -5.40
C ALA A 76 -16.65 -7.55 -5.02
N ARG A 77 -16.78 -8.44 -6.02
CA ARG A 77 -17.18 -9.84 -5.79
C ARG A 77 -16.17 -10.63 -4.94
N ILE A 78 -14.88 -10.36 -5.13
CA ILE A 78 -13.82 -11.00 -4.32
C ILE A 78 -13.92 -10.55 -2.85
N ILE A 79 -14.23 -9.28 -2.58
CA ILE A 79 -14.46 -8.77 -1.21
C ILE A 79 -15.68 -9.47 -0.59
N GLU A 80 -16.79 -9.59 -1.31
CA GLU A 80 -17.99 -10.30 -0.85
C GLU A 80 -17.70 -11.78 -0.54
N GLN A 81 -16.97 -12.46 -1.41
CA GLN A 81 -16.55 -13.86 -1.22
C GLN A 81 -15.59 -13.99 -0.03
N ALA A 82 -14.68 -13.02 0.15
CA ALA A 82 -13.79 -12.99 1.31
C ALA A 82 -14.60 -12.87 2.60
N ALA A 83 -15.55 -11.94 2.68
CA ALA A 83 -16.42 -11.77 3.84
C ALA A 83 -17.28 -13.04 4.11
N ALA A 84 -17.87 -13.64 3.08
CA ALA A 84 -18.66 -14.87 3.20
C ALA A 84 -17.85 -16.08 3.69
N SER A 85 -16.51 -16.05 3.56
CA SER A 85 -15.64 -17.10 4.07
C SER A 85 -15.32 -16.94 5.58
N ASN A 86 -15.93 -15.97 6.26
CA ASN A 86 -15.78 -15.68 7.69
C ASN A 86 -14.30 -15.59 8.14
N PRO A 87 -13.46 -14.71 7.55
CA PRO A 87 -12.13 -14.45 8.06
C PRO A 87 -12.22 -13.65 9.37
N ASN A 88 -11.17 -13.67 10.17
CA ASN A 88 -11.05 -12.79 11.33
C ASN A 88 -10.93 -11.31 10.90
N GLY A 89 -10.34 -11.04 9.73
CA GLY A 89 -10.28 -9.69 9.19
C GLY A 89 -9.99 -9.66 7.70
N ILE A 90 -10.37 -8.54 7.09
CA ILE A 90 -10.08 -8.23 5.68
C ILE A 90 -9.18 -6.99 5.64
N ILE A 91 -8.11 -7.08 4.86
CA ILE A 91 -7.26 -5.95 4.51
C ILE A 91 -7.57 -5.66 3.05
N THR A 92 -7.97 -4.43 2.70
CA THR A 92 -8.34 -4.16 1.31
C THR A 92 -7.96 -2.76 0.87
N THR A 93 -7.78 -2.59 -0.44
CA THR A 93 -7.66 -1.28 -1.06
C THR A 93 -9.04 -0.72 -1.40
N LEU A 94 -9.16 0.60 -1.41
CA LEU A 94 -10.38 1.32 -1.80
C LEU A 94 -10.08 2.19 -3.03
N ALA A 95 -9.74 1.52 -4.15
CA ALA A 95 -9.28 2.16 -5.37
C ALA A 95 -10.36 2.97 -6.09
N ASP A 96 -11.62 2.62 -5.90
CA ASP A 96 -12.79 3.36 -6.36
C ASP A 96 -13.88 3.29 -5.28
N TYR A 97 -14.30 4.45 -4.78
CA TYR A 97 -15.26 4.52 -3.67
C TYR A 97 -16.65 4.05 -4.08
N ASP A 98 -17.09 4.43 -5.28
CA ASP A 98 -18.46 4.13 -5.74
C ASP A 98 -18.65 2.62 -5.96
N VAL A 99 -17.62 1.94 -6.47
CA VAL A 99 -17.66 0.50 -6.74
C VAL A 99 -17.43 -0.33 -5.47
N LEU A 100 -16.50 0.07 -4.61
CA LEU A 100 -15.99 -0.79 -3.54
C LEU A 100 -16.55 -0.48 -2.16
N SER A 101 -17.11 0.72 -1.93
CA SER A 101 -17.61 1.08 -0.59
C SER A 101 -18.78 0.20 -0.12
N GLY A 102 -19.66 -0.21 -1.04
CA GLY A 102 -20.79 -1.08 -0.74
C GLY A 102 -20.37 -2.45 -0.19
N PRO A 103 -19.57 -3.23 -0.93
CA PRO A 103 -19.04 -4.51 -0.47
C PRO A 103 -18.24 -4.44 0.83
N ILE A 104 -17.44 -3.38 1.01
CA ILE A 104 -16.65 -3.17 2.24
C ILE A 104 -17.58 -2.90 3.44
N LYS A 105 -18.57 -2.02 3.29
CA LYS A 105 -19.60 -1.76 4.33
C LYS A 105 -20.37 -3.01 4.70
N ALA A 106 -20.70 -3.85 3.71
CA ALA A 106 -21.37 -5.13 3.94
C ALA A 106 -20.49 -6.10 4.74
N ALA A 107 -19.19 -6.17 4.44
CA ALA A 107 -18.24 -6.97 5.21
C ALA A 107 -18.16 -6.50 6.68
N VAL A 108 -18.03 -5.18 6.90
CA VAL A 108 -18.05 -4.60 8.26
C VAL A 108 -19.35 -4.89 8.98
N ALA A 109 -20.51 -4.73 8.31
CA ALA A 109 -21.82 -5.00 8.90
C ALA A 109 -22.04 -6.48 9.26
N SER A 110 -21.34 -7.40 8.60
CA SER A 110 -21.33 -8.83 8.94
C SER A 110 -20.44 -9.18 10.14
N GLY A 111 -19.73 -8.20 10.71
CA GLY A 111 -18.85 -8.37 11.87
C GLY A 111 -17.40 -8.71 11.53
N VAL A 112 -16.99 -8.57 10.25
CA VAL A 112 -15.60 -8.74 9.85
C VAL A 112 -14.84 -7.43 10.08
N ASP A 113 -13.72 -7.49 10.78
CA ASP A 113 -12.85 -6.33 10.97
C ASP A 113 -12.11 -5.99 9.68
N VAL A 114 -12.19 -4.72 9.27
CA VAL A 114 -11.61 -4.26 8.00
C VAL A 114 -10.54 -3.20 8.25
N ILE A 115 -9.40 -3.31 7.58
CA ILE A 115 -8.39 -2.26 7.44
C ILE A 115 -8.29 -1.87 5.96
N ILE A 116 -8.39 -0.57 5.69
CA ILE A 116 -8.10 -0.03 4.36
C ILE A 116 -6.59 0.23 4.25
N MET A 117 -6.00 -0.21 3.15
CA MET A 117 -4.58 0.03 2.88
C MET A 117 -4.33 0.60 1.49
N ASN A 118 -3.21 1.26 1.31
CA ASN A 118 -2.69 1.76 0.04
C ASN A 118 -3.63 2.78 -0.64
N SER A 119 -4.65 2.32 -1.37
CA SER A 119 -5.62 3.18 -2.07
C SER A 119 -6.84 3.47 -1.21
N GLY A 120 -7.39 4.65 -1.38
CA GLY A 120 -8.42 5.27 -0.55
C GLY A 120 -7.82 6.36 0.33
N THR A 121 -8.67 6.98 1.13
CA THR A 121 -8.28 8.03 2.08
C THR A 121 -8.65 7.66 3.51
N PRO A 122 -8.03 8.30 4.53
CA PRO A 122 -8.44 8.13 5.91
C PRO A 122 -9.94 8.39 6.17
N ASP A 123 -10.49 9.40 5.47
CA ASP A 123 -11.91 9.74 5.58
C ASP A 123 -12.81 8.65 4.98
N GLN A 124 -12.47 8.15 3.80
CA GLN A 124 -13.18 7.05 3.16
C GLN A 124 -13.11 5.76 4.00
N ALA A 125 -11.95 5.46 4.61
CA ALA A 125 -11.82 4.32 5.52
C ALA A 125 -12.79 4.44 6.71
N ARG A 126 -12.90 5.63 7.30
CA ARG A 126 -13.86 5.90 8.38
C ARG A 126 -15.31 5.77 7.91
N GLU A 127 -15.64 6.28 6.72
CA GLU A 127 -16.98 6.21 6.15
C GLU A 127 -17.46 4.79 5.84
N VAL A 128 -16.56 3.88 5.48
CA VAL A 128 -16.89 2.47 5.27
C VAL A 128 -16.90 1.66 6.58
N GLY A 129 -16.54 2.26 7.71
CA GLY A 129 -16.50 1.61 9.02
C GLY A 129 -15.26 0.74 9.25
N ALA A 130 -14.20 0.95 8.49
CA ALA A 130 -12.93 0.26 8.71
C ALA A 130 -12.26 0.72 10.03
N LEU A 131 -11.48 -0.17 10.64
CA LEU A 131 -10.77 0.12 11.89
C LEU A 131 -9.75 1.24 11.72
N MET A 132 -9.09 1.31 10.56
CA MET A 132 -8.12 2.34 10.24
C MET A 132 -7.71 2.32 8.76
N TYR A 133 -6.94 3.32 8.37
CA TYR A 133 -6.20 3.39 7.12
C TYR A 133 -4.71 3.19 7.37
N VAL A 134 -4.06 2.39 6.51
CA VAL A 134 -2.60 2.19 6.51
C VAL A 134 -2.08 2.49 5.11
N GLY A 135 -1.39 3.61 4.93
CA GLY A 135 -0.92 4.01 3.61
C GLY A 135 -0.15 5.32 3.62
N GLN A 136 0.13 5.84 2.44
CA GLN A 136 0.75 7.14 2.27
C GLN A 136 -0.34 8.22 2.16
N PRO A 137 -0.19 9.39 2.81
CA PRO A 137 -1.04 10.54 2.53
C PRO A 137 -0.65 11.11 1.15
N GLU A 138 -1.41 10.77 0.12
CA GLU A 138 -1.01 10.91 -1.28
C GLU A 138 -0.92 12.37 -1.73
N TYR A 139 -1.86 13.21 -1.28
CA TYR A 139 -1.79 14.64 -1.54
C TYR A 139 -0.54 15.27 -0.92
N ASP A 140 -0.25 14.96 0.36
CA ASP A 140 0.92 15.51 1.06
C ASP A 140 2.22 15.04 0.42
N ALA A 141 2.26 13.79 -0.04
CA ALA A 141 3.40 13.25 -0.76
C ALA A 141 3.61 13.97 -2.10
N GLY A 142 2.54 14.20 -2.86
CA GLY A 142 2.57 15.02 -4.07
C GLY A 142 3.03 16.45 -3.78
N TYR A 143 2.49 17.08 -2.75
CA TYR A 143 2.82 18.44 -2.36
C TYR A 143 4.32 18.58 -1.99
N ALA A 144 4.82 17.65 -1.17
CA ALA A 144 6.25 17.63 -0.82
C ALA A 144 7.15 17.45 -2.06
N ALA A 145 6.73 16.62 -3.02
CA ALA A 145 7.42 16.43 -4.29
C ALA A 145 7.42 17.70 -5.16
N GLY A 146 6.28 18.39 -5.21
CA GLY A 146 6.13 19.68 -5.90
C GLY A 146 7.02 20.77 -5.32
N LEU A 147 7.06 20.90 -3.96
CA LEU A 147 7.96 21.82 -3.28
C LEU A 147 9.43 21.54 -3.61
N ARG A 148 9.81 20.26 -3.67
CA ARG A 148 11.16 19.85 -4.04
C ARG A 148 11.48 20.25 -5.47
N ALA A 149 10.62 19.88 -6.43
CA ALA A 149 10.79 20.25 -7.83
C ALA A 149 10.86 21.76 -8.05
N LYS A 150 10.04 22.54 -7.32
CA LYS A 150 10.12 24.02 -7.30
C LYS A 150 11.47 24.53 -6.82
N GLY A 151 12.03 23.91 -5.75
CA GLY A 151 13.36 24.23 -5.23
C GLY A 151 14.46 23.96 -6.26
N ASP A 152 14.28 22.98 -7.12
CA ASP A 152 15.17 22.62 -8.22
C ASP A 152 14.91 23.43 -9.50
N GLY A 153 13.95 24.36 -9.49
CA GLY A 153 13.70 25.33 -10.55
C GLY A 153 12.61 24.94 -11.56
N VAL A 154 11.88 23.83 -11.33
CA VAL A 154 10.75 23.39 -12.16
C VAL A 154 9.62 24.42 -12.15
N LYS A 155 9.02 24.69 -13.32
CA LYS A 155 7.95 25.67 -13.51
C LYS A 155 6.68 25.07 -14.12
N SER A 156 6.82 23.97 -14.85
CA SER A 156 5.72 23.26 -15.50
C SER A 156 6.01 21.76 -15.50
N PHE A 157 4.97 20.95 -15.59
CA PHE A 157 5.17 19.50 -15.55
C PHE A 157 4.10 18.76 -16.36
N LEU A 158 4.37 17.49 -16.62
CA LEU A 158 3.39 16.51 -17.05
C LEU A 158 3.21 15.47 -15.97
N CYS A 159 1.99 15.26 -15.47
CA CYS A 159 1.64 14.12 -14.63
C CYS A 159 1.12 12.97 -15.51
N VAL A 160 1.83 11.84 -15.50
CA VAL A 160 1.48 10.64 -16.28
C VAL A 160 0.66 9.71 -15.40
N ASN A 161 -0.67 9.91 -15.40
CA ASN A 161 -1.58 9.14 -14.56
C ASN A 161 -2.03 7.87 -15.30
N HIS A 162 -1.52 6.73 -14.85
CA HIS A 162 -1.86 5.42 -15.40
C HIS A 162 -3.10 4.78 -14.75
N TYR A 163 -3.69 5.45 -13.76
CA TYR A 163 -4.85 4.97 -13.03
C TYR A 163 -5.82 6.13 -12.75
N ILE A 164 -6.44 6.64 -13.81
CA ILE A 164 -7.20 7.91 -13.78
C ILE A 164 -8.39 7.89 -12.80
N ASN A 165 -9.01 6.73 -12.60
CA ASN A 165 -10.13 6.56 -11.67
C ASN A 165 -9.70 6.42 -10.20
N SER A 166 -8.40 6.32 -9.92
CA SER A 166 -7.90 6.24 -8.55
C SER A 166 -7.79 7.63 -7.92
N PRO A 167 -8.50 7.91 -6.82
CA PRO A 167 -8.35 9.16 -6.07
C PRO A 167 -6.90 9.42 -5.64
N SER A 168 -6.19 8.38 -5.20
CA SER A 168 -4.79 8.47 -4.80
C SER A 168 -3.90 9.00 -5.92
N SER A 169 -4.10 8.52 -7.16
CA SER A 169 -3.34 8.99 -8.32
C SER A 169 -3.60 10.46 -8.62
N THR A 170 -4.86 10.89 -8.56
CA THR A 170 -5.24 12.28 -8.78
C THR A 170 -4.70 13.19 -7.68
N GLU A 171 -4.72 12.75 -6.42
CA GLU A 171 -4.17 13.51 -5.29
C GLU A 171 -2.66 13.72 -5.41
N ARG A 172 -1.89 12.73 -5.88
CA ARG A 172 -0.46 12.88 -6.18
C ARG A 172 -0.19 14.00 -7.18
N CYS A 173 -0.92 14.01 -8.30
CA CYS A 173 -0.76 15.05 -9.35
C CYS A 173 -1.19 16.43 -8.84
N LYS A 174 -2.33 16.51 -8.14
CA LYS A 174 -2.84 17.76 -7.57
C LYS A 174 -1.88 18.32 -6.51
N GLY A 175 -1.46 17.49 -5.56
CA GLY A 175 -0.48 17.89 -4.56
C GLY A 175 0.80 18.43 -5.20
N PHE A 176 1.30 17.78 -6.26
CA PHE A 176 2.50 18.22 -6.97
C PHE A 176 2.30 19.60 -7.62
N ALA A 177 1.17 19.84 -8.29
CA ALA A 177 0.84 21.16 -8.85
C ALA A 177 0.78 22.24 -7.78
N ASP A 178 0.08 21.97 -6.67
CA ASP A 178 -0.05 22.90 -5.55
C ASP A 178 1.32 23.19 -4.89
N GLY A 179 2.18 22.17 -4.76
CA GLY A 179 3.56 22.32 -4.27
C GLY A 179 4.44 23.19 -5.18
N LEU A 180 4.28 23.07 -6.49
CA LEU A 180 4.89 23.98 -7.47
C LEU A 180 4.32 25.39 -7.36
N GLY A 181 3.08 25.53 -6.90
CA GLY A 181 2.34 26.80 -6.85
C GLY A 181 1.70 27.15 -8.19
N ILE A 182 1.21 26.14 -8.92
CA ILE A 182 0.54 26.27 -10.21
C ILE A 182 -0.75 25.44 -10.22
N ASP A 183 -1.67 25.78 -11.13
CA ASP A 183 -2.85 24.96 -11.33
C ASP A 183 -2.49 23.66 -12.07
N LEU A 184 -3.12 22.54 -11.67
CA LEU A 184 -2.99 21.27 -12.36
C LEU A 184 -3.43 21.39 -13.84
N GLY A 185 -4.60 22.02 -14.07
CA GLY A 185 -5.12 22.28 -15.41
C GLY A 185 -5.08 21.05 -16.32
N ASN A 186 -4.45 21.20 -17.47
CA ASN A 186 -4.25 20.13 -18.47
C ASN A 186 -2.90 19.41 -18.34
N GLN A 187 -2.20 19.56 -17.22
CA GLN A 187 -0.89 18.98 -16.99
C GLN A 187 -0.94 17.53 -16.51
N MET A 188 -2.12 16.95 -16.38
CA MET A 188 -2.31 15.51 -16.11
C MET A 188 -2.95 14.85 -17.34
N ILE A 189 -2.37 13.73 -17.78
CA ILE A 189 -2.95 12.89 -18.83
C ILE A 189 -3.41 11.55 -18.27
N ASP A 190 -4.53 11.04 -18.79
CA ASP A 190 -4.89 9.63 -18.66
C ASP A 190 -4.02 8.84 -19.66
N SER A 191 -2.97 8.23 -19.13
CA SER A 191 -2.02 7.49 -19.97
C SER A 191 -2.49 6.06 -20.27
N GLY A 192 -3.43 5.52 -19.47
CA GLY A 192 -3.71 4.09 -19.45
C GLY A 192 -2.51 3.28 -18.91
N GLN A 193 -2.57 1.95 -19.06
CA GLN A 193 -1.55 1.05 -18.54
C GLN A 193 -0.72 0.33 -19.60
N ASP A 194 -1.07 0.48 -20.89
CA ASP A 194 -0.30 -0.08 -21.99
C ASP A 194 1.00 0.71 -22.21
N PRO A 195 2.18 0.06 -22.18
CA PRO A 195 3.46 0.75 -22.30
C PRO A 195 3.63 1.52 -23.62
N GLY A 196 3.07 1.01 -24.71
CA GLY A 196 3.13 1.68 -26.01
C GLY A 196 2.26 2.94 -26.05
N GLU A 197 1.05 2.87 -25.49
CA GLU A 197 0.17 4.03 -25.37
C GLU A 197 0.78 5.10 -24.47
N ILE A 198 1.36 4.71 -23.33
CA ILE A 198 2.01 5.65 -22.40
C ILE A 198 3.13 6.41 -23.13
N LYS A 199 4.03 5.70 -23.83
CA LYS A 199 5.11 6.31 -24.62
C LYS A 199 4.55 7.35 -25.60
N ASN A 200 3.57 6.95 -26.39
CA ASN A 200 2.98 7.81 -27.42
C ASN A 200 2.31 9.06 -26.83
N LYS A 201 1.53 8.89 -25.74
CA LYS A 201 0.83 10.01 -25.10
C LYS A 201 1.81 10.98 -24.43
N VAL A 202 2.87 10.49 -23.80
CA VAL A 202 3.92 11.32 -23.20
C VAL A 202 4.62 12.17 -24.26
N LEU A 203 5.07 11.55 -25.36
CA LEU A 203 5.74 12.27 -26.45
C LEU A 203 4.80 13.29 -27.11
N ALA A 204 3.56 12.90 -27.40
CA ALA A 204 2.57 13.81 -27.98
C ALA A 204 2.30 15.02 -27.07
N TYR A 205 2.25 14.83 -25.76
CA TYR A 205 2.08 15.93 -24.82
C TYR A 205 3.30 16.87 -24.82
N LEU A 206 4.51 16.31 -24.74
CA LEU A 206 5.74 17.11 -24.73
C LEU A 206 5.93 17.89 -26.02
N ASP A 207 5.61 17.31 -27.18
CA ASP A 207 5.64 17.99 -28.51
C ASP A 207 4.63 19.14 -28.55
N ALA A 208 3.42 18.94 -28.01
CA ALA A 208 2.39 19.98 -27.97
C ALA A 208 2.68 21.07 -26.93
N ASN A 209 3.50 20.76 -25.91
CA ASN A 209 3.81 21.64 -24.79
C ASN A 209 5.34 21.76 -24.58
N PRO A 210 6.08 22.39 -25.52
CA PRO A 210 7.56 22.39 -25.53
C PRO A 210 8.20 23.16 -24.35
N LYS A 211 7.40 23.81 -23.50
CA LYS A 211 7.84 24.47 -22.27
C LYS A 211 7.75 23.59 -21.04
N THR A 212 7.27 22.35 -21.17
CA THR A 212 7.22 21.39 -20.07
C THR A 212 8.64 21.02 -19.68
N ASP A 213 9.02 21.30 -18.45
CA ASP A 213 10.37 21.11 -17.95
C ASP A 213 10.48 19.93 -16.96
N ALA A 214 9.34 19.33 -16.57
CA ALA A 214 9.32 18.16 -15.71
C ALA A 214 8.29 17.10 -16.10
N VAL A 215 8.55 15.86 -15.71
CA VAL A 215 7.60 14.74 -15.75
C VAL A 215 7.49 14.11 -14.36
N LEU A 216 6.26 13.91 -13.92
CA LEU A 216 5.90 13.14 -12.75
C LEU A 216 5.20 11.86 -13.18
N THR A 217 5.71 10.70 -12.78
CA THR A 217 5.04 9.41 -12.95
C THR A 217 4.58 8.85 -11.60
N LEU A 218 3.58 7.98 -11.62
CA LEU A 218 2.88 7.56 -10.41
C LEU A 218 3.17 6.12 -9.99
N GLY A 219 4.18 5.51 -10.59
CA GLY A 219 4.64 4.16 -10.31
C GLY A 219 5.39 3.54 -11.48
N PRO A 220 5.97 2.33 -11.35
CA PRO A 220 6.72 1.66 -12.40
C PRO A 220 5.95 1.53 -13.72
N THR A 221 4.64 1.27 -13.65
CA THR A 221 3.76 1.14 -14.82
C THR A 221 3.84 2.36 -15.76
N SER A 222 3.88 3.56 -15.20
CA SER A 222 4.05 4.79 -16.00
C SER A 222 5.51 5.23 -16.12
N ALA A 223 6.37 4.93 -15.14
CA ALA A 223 7.75 5.39 -15.12
C ALA A 223 8.62 4.69 -16.18
N ASP A 224 8.53 3.37 -16.29
CA ASP A 224 9.39 2.58 -17.17
C ASP A 224 9.18 2.94 -18.66
N PRO A 225 7.93 2.99 -19.20
CA PRO A 225 7.72 3.41 -20.57
C PRO A 225 8.03 4.89 -20.79
N THR A 226 7.79 5.77 -19.82
CA THR A 226 8.18 7.19 -19.91
C THR A 226 9.70 7.33 -19.99
N LEU A 227 10.43 6.64 -19.13
CA LEU A 227 11.90 6.63 -19.15
C LEU A 227 12.43 6.16 -20.50
N LEU A 228 11.83 5.10 -21.06
CA LEU A 228 12.21 4.60 -22.37
C LEU A 228 11.92 5.62 -23.46
N ALA A 229 10.73 6.25 -23.44
CA ALA A 229 10.37 7.30 -24.40
C ALA A 229 11.37 8.47 -24.40
N LEU A 230 11.72 8.97 -23.22
CA LEU A 230 12.70 10.06 -23.07
C LEU A 230 14.09 9.66 -23.58
N LYS A 231 14.55 8.42 -23.29
CA LYS A 231 15.83 7.90 -23.77
C LYS A 231 15.87 7.78 -25.28
N GLU A 232 14.85 7.18 -25.89
CA GLU A 232 14.78 6.97 -27.35
C GLU A 232 14.73 8.28 -28.14
N ASN A 233 14.24 9.37 -27.53
CA ASN A 233 14.12 10.69 -28.18
C ASN A 233 15.17 11.69 -27.71
N GLY A 234 16.20 11.26 -26.98
CA GLY A 234 17.32 12.09 -26.56
C GLY A 234 16.97 13.15 -25.51
N MET A 235 15.86 12.99 -24.79
CA MET A 235 15.36 13.93 -23.76
C MET A 235 15.76 13.50 -22.35
N ALA A 236 16.39 12.32 -22.20
CA ALA A 236 16.76 11.78 -20.89
C ALA A 236 17.87 12.61 -20.24
N GLY A 237 17.57 13.20 -19.10
CA GLY A 237 18.45 14.14 -18.39
C GLY A 237 18.18 15.62 -18.68
N ASP A 238 17.47 15.97 -19.76
CA ASP A 238 17.07 17.34 -20.06
C ASP A 238 15.72 17.70 -19.42
N ILE A 239 14.86 16.70 -19.22
CA ILE A 239 13.58 16.82 -18.53
C ILE A 239 13.76 16.39 -17.05
N TYR A 240 13.36 17.23 -16.11
CA TYR A 240 13.32 16.87 -14.68
C TYR A 240 12.34 15.72 -14.48
N PHE A 241 12.79 14.58 -13.97
CA PHE A 241 11.97 13.40 -13.85
C PHE A 241 11.87 12.94 -12.39
N GLY A 242 10.69 13.07 -11.80
CA GLY A 242 10.34 12.51 -10.51
C GLY A 242 9.29 11.39 -10.65
N THR A 243 9.32 10.43 -9.75
CA THR A 243 8.35 9.33 -9.77
C THR A 243 7.90 8.93 -8.38
N PHE A 244 6.71 8.39 -8.29
CA PHE A 244 6.32 7.56 -7.16
C PHE A 244 6.85 6.15 -7.35
N ASP A 245 7.01 5.46 -6.25
CA ASP A 245 7.46 4.08 -6.12
C ASP A 245 8.91 3.82 -6.57
N LEU A 246 9.34 2.62 -6.27
CA LEU A 246 10.65 2.10 -6.65
C LEU A 246 10.47 0.84 -7.50
N GLY A 247 11.38 0.65 -8.42
CA GLY A 247 11.49 -0.52 -9.27
C GLY A 247 12.90 -0.60 -9.83
N SER A 248 13.25 -1.71 -10.45
CA SER A 248 14.61 -1.92 -10.95
C SER A 248 15.04 -0.86 -11.97
N GLU A 249 14.15 -0.47 -12.90
CA GLU A 249 14.46 0.55 -13.92
C GLU A 249 14.50 1.95 -13.31
N ILE A 250 13.62 2.26 -12.35
CA ILE A 250 13.64 3.53 -11.60
C ILE A 250 14.97 3.66 -10.86
N VAL A 251 15.41 2.63 -10.14
CA VAL A 251 16.72 2.63 -9.45
C VAL A 251 17.87 2.87 -10.42
N LYS A 252 17.86 2.22 -11.59
CA LYS A 252 18.86 2.47 -12.65
C LYS A 252 18.80 3.90 -13.15
N GLY A 253 17.60 4.45 -13.33
CA GLY A 253 17.38 5.83 -13.74
C GLY A 253 17.94 6.84 -12.72
N ILE A 254 17.71 6.60 -11.43
CA ILE A 254 18.27 7.44 -10.35
C ILE A 254 19.80 7.35 -10.31
N LYS A 255 20.38 6.15 -10.47
CA LYS A 255 21.84 5.96 -10.54
C LYS A 255 22.48 6.74 -11.68
N ALA A 256 21.78 6.80 -12.82
CA ALA A 256 22.23 7.48 -14.05
C ALA A 256 21.92 8.98 -14.06
N ASP A 257 21.38 9.57 -12.98
CA ASP A 257 20.92 10.96 -12.87
C ASP A 257 19.85 11.36 -13.91
N VAL A 258 19.12 10.39 -14.46
CA VAL A 258 17.98 10.61 -15.37
C VAL A 258 16.69 10.81 -14.59
N ILE A 259 16.53 10.09 -13.47
CA ILE A 259 15.44 10.28 -12.52
C ILE A 259 16.05 10.95 -11.27
N GLN A 260 15.51 12.09 -10.88
CA GLN A 260 16.04 12.87 -9.76
C GLN A 260 15.70 12.24 -8.42
N TRP A 261 14.53 11.64 -8.30
CA TRP A 261 14.08 10.93 -7.09
C TRP A 261 12.92 9.99 -7.39
N GLY A 262 12.76 8.98 -6.52
CA GLY A 262 11.57 8.17 -6.37
C GLY A 262 10.98 8.36 -4.98
N ILE A 263 9.66 8.38 -4.85
CA ILE A 263 8.98 8.36 -3.55
C ILE A 263 8.73 6.90 -3.16
N ASP A 264 9.39 6.44 -2.11
CA ASP A 264 9.11 5.16 -1.50
C ASP A 264 7.95 5.32 -0.51
N GLN A 265 6.79 4.82 -0.86
CA GLN A 265 5.64 4.76 0.01
C GLN A 265 5.69 3.59 1.01
N GLN A 266 6.75 2.81 0.98
CA GLN A 266 7.00 1.66 1.85
C GLN A 266 5.89 0.59 1.76
N PRO A 267 5.66 -0.02 0.59
CA PRO A 267 4.58 -0.98 0.38
C PRO A 267 4.67 -2.19 1.32
N PHE A 268 5.88 -2.61 1.67
CA PHE A 268 6.08 -3.66 2.67
C PHE A 268 5.38 -3.34 3.99
N LEU A 269 5.51 -2.11 4.51
CA LEU A 269 4.84 -1.71 5.75
C LEU A 269 3.33 -1.63 5.60
N GLN A 270 2.84 -1.21 4.43
CA GLN A 270 1.40 -1.15 4.14
C GLN A 270 0.74 -2.53 4.19
N ALA A 271 1.47 -3.58 3.89
CA ALA A 271 1.01 -4.96 3.96
C ALA A 271 1.25 -5.60 5.33
N TYR A 272 2.46 -5.42 5.86
CA TYR A 272 2.91 -6.05 7.10
C TYR A 272 2.14 -5.55 8.32
N LEU A 273 2.00 -4.22 8.45
CA LEU A 273 1.39 -3.61 9.65
C LEU A 273 -0.09 -3.94 9.83
N PRO A 274 -0.95 -3.96 8.79
CA PRO A 274 -2.34 -4.40 8.97
C PRO A 274 -2.49 -5.79 9.58
N VAL A 275 -1.66 -6.75 9.16
CA VAL A 275 -1.67 -8.10 9.74
C VAL A 275 -1.30 -8.06 11.22
N VAL A 276 -0.25 -7.33 11.58
CA VAL A 276 0.18 -7.16 12.98
C VAL A 276 -0.90 -6.47 13.81
N VAL A 277 -1.53 -5.43 13.26
CA VAL A 277 -2.60 -4.68 13.95
C VAL A 277 -3.81 -5.58 14.19
N LEU A 278 -4.31 -6.28 13.17
CA LEU A 278 -5.44 -7.21 13.32
C LEU A 278 -5.15 -8.31 14.35
N SER A 279 -3.95 -8.92 14.28
CA SER A 279 -3.56 -9.96 15.25
C SER A 279 -3.53 -9.45 16.69
N ASN A 280 -2.97 -8.24 16.91
CA ASN A 280 -2.95 -7.64 18.24
C ASN A 280 -4.34 -7.21 18.71
N TYR A 281 -5.18 -6.72 17.79
CA TYR A 281 -6.55 -6.36 18.11
C TYR A 281 -7.38 -7.56 18.54
N HIS A 282 -7.32 -8.67 17.79
CA HIS A 282 -8.06 -9.87 18.13
C HIS A 282 -7.56 -10.56 19.41
N ARG A 283 -6.25 -10.56 19.65
CA ARG A 283 -5.66 -11.24 20.80
C ARG A 283 -5.71 -10.44 22.09
N TYR A 284 -5.55 -9.13 21.98
CA TYR A 284 -5.31 -8.28 23.15
C TYR A 284 -6.24 -7.06 23.22
N GLY A 285 -7.09 -6.84 22.22
CA GLY A 285 -7.98 -5.69 22.16
C GLY A 285 -7.25 -4.36 21.98
N VAL A 286 -6.01 -4.37 21.47
CA VAL A 286 -5.21 -3.15 21.28
C VAL A 286 -5.21 -2.70 19.82
N LEU A 287 -5.45 -1.42 19.63
CA LEU A 287 -5.51 -0.78 18.31
C LEU A 287 -4.72 0.54 18.36
N PRO A 288 -3.91 0.86 17.32
CA PRO A 288 -3.32 2.19 17.21
C PRO A 288 -4.39 3.30 17.26
N GLY A 289 -4.10 4.40 17.97
CA GLY A 289 -5.04 5.51 18.13
C GLY A 289 -5.26 6.36 16.88
N ASN A 290 -4.41 6.19 15.86
CA ASN A 290 -4.45 6.93 14.60
C ASN A 290 -4.14 6.02 13.41
N ASN A 291 -4.45 6.50 12.20
CA ASN A 291 -4.00 5.88 10.95
C ASN A 291 -2.47 5.78 10.91
N ILE A 292 -1.95 4.82 10.15
CA ILE A 292 -0.51 4.61 10.00
C ILE A 292 -0.06 5.15 8.65
N ASN A 293 0.75 6.22 8.69
CA ASN A 293 1.36 6.79 7.51
C ASN A 293 2.68 6.06 7.18
N SER A 294 2.75 5.47 5.99
CA SER A 294 3.93 4.72 5.54
C SER A 294 4.94 5.55 4.75
N GLY A 295 4.54 6.72 4.24
CA GLY A 295 5.37 7.62 3.43
C GLY A 295 5.01 9.09 3.65
N PRO A 296 5.57 10.01 2.84
CA PRO A 296 6.54 9.79 1.75
C PRO A 296 7.99 9.64 2.23
N GLY A 297 8.73 8.76 1.58
CA GLY A 297 10.18 8.67 1.72
C GLY A 297 10.88 9.00 0.39
N PHE A 298 11.66 10.10 0.32
CA PHE A 298 12.38 10.45 -0.90
C PHE A 298 13.66 9.62 -1.04
N VAL A 299 13.76 8.86 -2.11
CA VAL A 299 14.95 8.14 -2.49
C VAL A 299 15.65 8.86 -3.64
N THR A 300 16.83 9.37 -3.37
CA THR A 300 17.71 10.03 -4.33
C THR A 300 18.97 9.19 -4.53
N LYS A 301 19.84 9.58 -5.45
CA LYS A 301 21.10 8.89 -5.70
C LYS A 301 21.94 8.64 -4.43
N SER A 302 21.97 9.60 -3.51
CA SER A 302 22.71 9.46 -2.23
C SER A 302 22.08 8.43 -1.29
N GLY A 303 20.75 8.23 -1.36
CA GLY A 303 20.01 7.29 -0.52
C GLY A 303 19.87 5.87 -1.11
N LEU A 304 20.24 5.66 -2.37
CA LEU A 304 20.03 4.39 -3.07
C LEU A 304 20.63 3.17 -2.36
N LYS A 305 21.79 3.31 -1.72
CA LYS A 305 22.47 2.19 -1.04
C LYS A 305 21.59 1.51 0.02
N LEU A 306 20.60 2.23 0.57
CA LEU A 306 19.70 1.71 1.60
C LEU A 306 18.56 0.88 1.02
N VAL A 307 18.21 1.11 -0.22
CA VAL A 307 16.97 0.56 -0.83
C VAL A 307 17.22 -0.30 -2.06
N GLU A 308 18.30 -0.06 -2.83
CA GLU A 308 18.53 -0.69 -4.14
C GLU A 308 18.55 -2.22 -4.12
N LYS A 309 19.05 -2.81 -3.02
CA LYS A 309 19.12 -4.26 -2.85
C LYS A 309 17.73 -4.90 -2.76
N PHE A 310 16.74 -4.14 -2.29
CA PHE A 310 15.42 -4.66 -1.98
C PHE A 310 14.31 -4.01 -2.83
N ALA A 311 14.68 -3.15 -3.78
CA ALA A 311 13.72 -2.50 -4.67
C ALA A 311 12.98 -3.54 -5.54
N GLY A 312 11.65 -3.52 -5.48
CA GLY A 312 10.78 -4.50 -6.14
C GLY A 312 10.61 -5.81 -5.38
N GLU A 313 11.25 -5.98 -4.20
CA GLU A 313 11.10 -7.17 -3.35
C GLU A 313 10.53 -6.79 -1.96
N TYR A 314 11.16 -5.84 -1.28
CA TYR A 314 10.73 -5.33 0.03
C TYR A 314 10.59 -3.80 0.07
N ARG A 315 10.88 -3.14 -1.05
CA ARG A 315 10.86 -1.68 -1.16
C ARG A 315 10.29 -1.24 -2.49
#